data_8fb382450a985d5be07478f93e76d4c6
#
_entry.id   8fb382450a985d5be07478f93e76d4c6
#
_cell.length_a   1.000
_cell.length_b   1.000
_cell.length_c   1.000
_cell.angle_alpha   90.00
_cell.angle_beta   90.00
_cell.angle_gamma   90.00
#
_symmetry.space_group_name_H-M   'P 1'
#
loop_
_entity.id
_entity.type
_entity.pdbx_description
1 polymer ?
#
loop_
_entity_poly.entity_id
_entity_poly.type
_entity_poly.pdbx_seq_one_letter_code
_entity_poly.pdbx_strand_id
1 'polypeptide(L)'
;MERGIRRVVIAGVLLAITLLLVFARIGMIPVPTPAANATIAHIPAIIGGVLEGPLVGLIIGLGFGFASFMNAGIPMFKDPLVAILPRLFIGVTAAWIYMGLRRAGRRVLLALLVVLYGLMLVFSWEAYKIARWLGLVLVAASTIGAGALYWWMRREEVEIIKLAIAAAVGSLTNTVLVLSVAVWRGYLSAGPALMVGVTHGIPEVIVSAIVTVAVVGTLRHIGRRRARLSGKERKG
;
A
#
# COMPACT_ATOMS: atom_id res chain seq x y z
N MET A 1 -5.27 17.62 24.66
CA MET A 1 -4.64 18.60 23.75
C MET A 1 -3.46 18.03 22.97
N GLU A 2 -2.51 17.36 23.62
CA GLU A 2 -1.30 16.80 22.97
C GLU A 2 -1.54 15.80 21.80
N ARG A 3 -2.55 14.92 21.91
CA ARG A 3 -2.87 13.96 20.83
C ARG A 3 -3.39 14.63 19.55
N GLY A 4 -4.15 15.72 19.68
CA GLY A 4 -4.66 16.47 18.52
C GLY A 4 -3.55 17.20 17.77
N ILE A 5 -2.68 17.90 18.51
CA ILE A 5 -1.53 18.60 17.94
C ILE A 5 -0.59 17.61 17.23
N ARG A 6 -0.29 16.48 17.84
CA ARG A 6 0.55 15.45 17.24
C ARG A 6 -0.03 14.96 15.90
N ARG A 7 -1.34 14.71 15.83
CA ARG A 7 -2.01 14.29 14.59
C ARG A 7 -1.87 15.32 13.48
N VAL A 8 -2.08 16.58 13.79
CA VAL A 8 -1.96 17.70 12.83
C VAL A 8 -0.52 17.79 12.31
N VAL A 9 0.47 17.72 13.21
CA VAL A 9 1.89 17.78 12.83
C VAL A 9 2.26 16.59 11.92
N ILE A 10 1.89 15.36 12.30
CA ILE A 10 2.19 14.16 11.48
C ILE A 10 1.48 14.27 10.12
N ALA A 11 0.22 14.67 10.09
CA ALA A 11 -0.52 14.86 8.85
C ALA A 11 0.14 15.91 7.95
N GLY A 12 0.55 17.05 8.50
CA GLY A 12 1.22 18.12 7.78
C GLY A 12 2.58 17.71 7.21
N VAL A 13 3.41 17.05 8.01
CA VAL A 13 4.72 16.55 7.56
C VAL A 13 4.58 15.49 6.45
N LEU A 14 3.71 14.51 6.63
CA LEU A 14 3.51 13.46 5.62
C LEU A 14 2.86 14.01 4.35
N LEU A 15 1.96 14.98 4.46
CA LEU A 15 1.39 15.68 3.31
C LEU A 15 2.47 16.47 2.57
N ALA A 16 3.32 17.22 3.27
CA ALA A 16 4.43 17.94 2.67
C ALA A 16 5.40 17.02 1.92
N ILE A 17 5.74 15.86 2.52
CA ILE A 17 6.56 14.83 1.86
C ILE A 17 5.86 14.33 0.58
N THR A 18 4.56 14.04 0.63
CA THR A 18 3.79 13.61 -0.54
C THR A 18 3.86 14.65 -1.66
N LEU A 19 3.60 15.91 -1.34
CA LEU A 19 3.64 17.01 -2.30
C LEU A 19 5.04 17.16 -2.92
N LEU A 20 6.08 17.10 -2.08
CA LEU A 20 7.47 17.13 -2.54
C LEU A 20 7.77 15.99 -3.52
N LEU A 21 7.40 14.75 -3.19
CA LEU A 21 7.62 13.58 -4.05
C LEU A 21 6.93 13.73 -5.42
N VAL A 22 5.72 14.32 -5.45
CA VAL A 22 4.98 14.52 -6.71
C VAL A 22 5.53 15.68 -7.51
N PHE A 23 5.67 16.87 -6.93
CA PHE A 23 6.07 18.09 -7.65
C PHE A 23 7.54 18.07 -8.07
N ALA A 24 8.43 17.55 -7.22
CA ALA A 24 9.84 17.36 -7.57
C ALA A 24 10.07 16.12 -8.46
N ARG A 25 9.04 15.29 -8.72
CA ARG A 25 9.11 14.04 -9.49
C ARG A 25 10.10 13.00 -8.96
N ILE A 26 10.59 13.16 -7.74
CA ILE A 26 11.52 12.22 -7.09
C ILE A 26 10.82 10.90 -6.76
N GLY A 27 9.51 10.95 -6.50
CA GLY A 27 8.69 9.77 -6.23
C GLY A 27 8.20 9.01 -7.46
N MET A 28 8.66 9.35 -8.66
CA MET A 28 8.20 8.77 -9.92
C MET A 28 9.33 8.00 -10.60
N ILE A 29 9.10 6.71 -10.87
CA ILE A 29 10.04 5.84 -11.57
C ILE A 29 9.51 5.65 -12.99
N PRO A 30 10.22 6.12 -14.04
CA PRO A 30 9.77 5.96 -15.43
C PRO A 30 9.72 4.47 -15.80
N VAL A 31 8.59 4.03 -16.35
CA VAL A 31 8.38 2.67 -16.84
C VAL A 31 7.75 2.78 -18.24
N PRO A 32 8.22 2.02 -19.25
CA PRO A 32 7.69 2.08 -20.60
C PRO A 32 6.32 1.41 -20.72
N THR A 33 5.30 2.00 -20.10
CA THR A 33 3.91 1.52 -20.09
C THR A 33 2.95 2.69 -20.33
N PRO A 34 1.68 2.43 -20.67
CA PRO A 34 0.68 3.49 -20.84
C PRO A 34 0.46 4.37 -19.60
N ALA A 35 0.81 3.90 -18.40
CA ALA A 35 0.76 4.69 -17.17
C ALA A 35 2.02 5.55 -16.93
N ALA A 36 3.05 5.40 -17.75
CA ALA A 36 4.31 6.14 -17.79
C ALA A 36 5.20 5.99 -16.56
N ASN A 37 4.66 6.08 -15.33
CA ASN A 37 5.48 6.09 -14.12
C ASN A 37 4.87 5.20 -13.02
N ALA A 38 5.69 4.36 -12.38
CA ALA A 38 5.43 3.81 -11.07
C ALA A 38 5.70 4.89 -10.00
N THR A 39 5.01 4.86 -8.86
CA THR A 39 5.14 5.93 -7.86
C THR A 39 5.27 5.40 -6.44
N ILE A 40 6.09 6.08 -5.65
CA ILE A 40 6.19 5.89 -4.20
C ILE A 40 5.48 7.01 -3.42
N ALA A 41 4.89 7.98 -4.11
CA ALA A 41 4.28 9.17 -3.48
C ALA A 41 3.00 8.84 -2.67
N HIS A 42 2.44 7.65 -2.82
CA HIS A 42 1.30 7.16 -2.03
C HIS A 42 1.70 6.62 -0.65
N ILE A 43 2.97 6.30 -0.42
CA ILE A 43 3.45 5.70 0.83
C ILE A 43 3.18 6.59 2.06
N PRO A 44 3.37 7.91 2.03
CA PRO A 44 3.04 8.75 3.19
C PRO A 44 1.57 8.71 3.58
N ALA A 45 0.64 8.52 2.62
CA ALA A 45 -0.78 8.35 2.92
C ALA A 45 -1.05 7.02 3.67
N ILE A 46 -0.37 5.94 3.28
CA ILE A 46 -0.40 4.65 3.98
C ILE A 46 0.13 4.82 5.41
N ILE A 47 1.30 5.42 5.57
CA ILE A 47 1.93 5.65 6.89
C ILE A 47 1.03 6.49 7.79
N GLY A 48 0.47 7.59 7.26
CA GLY A 48 -0.45 8.44 8.00
C GLY A 48 -1.73 7.73 8.44
N GLY A 49 -2.30 6.90 7.54
CA GLY A 49 -3.44 6.05 7.84
C GLY A 49 -3.16 5.05 8.96
N VAL A 50 -2.04 4.35 8.90
CA VAL A 50 -1.64 3.32 9.89
C VAL A 50 -1.26 3.94 11.24
N LEU A 51 -0.63 5.12 11.27
CA LEU A 51 -0.19 5.78 12.50
C LEU A 51 -1.33 6.52 13.22
N GLU A 52 -2.10 7.31 12.47
CA GLU A 52 -3.05 8.27 13.05
C GLU A 52 -4.52 8.01 12.65
N GLY A 53 -4.75 7.00 11.83
CA GLY A 53 -6.09 6.55 11.46
C GLY A 53 -6.61 7.03 10.12
N PRO A 54 -7.82 6.57 9.72
CA PRO A 54 -8.31 6.74 8.34
C PRO A 54 -8.49 8.20 7.92
N LEU A 55 -8.84 9.10 8.83
CA LEU A 55 -9.01 10.52 8.50
C LEU A 55 -7.69 11.17 8.07
N VAL A 56 -6.59 10.86 8.76
CA VAL A 56 -5.27 11.38 8.38
C VAL A 56 -4.84 10.78 7.04
N GLY A 57 -5.05 9.48 6.84
CA GLY A 57 -4.82 8.83 5.55
C GLY A 57 -5.62 9.44 4.40
N LEU A 58 -6.90 9.80 4.66
CA LEU A 58 -7.77 10.50 3.71
C LEU A 58 -7.22 11.87 3.31
N ILE A 59 -6.82 12.69 4.30
CA ILE A 59 -6.30 14.05 4.06
C ILE A 59 -5.03 13.99 3.21
N ILE A 60 -4.09 13.12 3.55
CA ILE A 60 -2.85 12.95 2.79
C ILE A 60 -3.15 12.42 1.38
N GLY A 61 -4.05 11.43 1.27
CA GLY A 61 -4.51 10.87 0.00
C GLY A 61 -5.18 11.91 -0.89
N LEU A 62 -5.99 12.82 -0.32
CA LEU A 62 -6.59 13.94 -1.03
C LEU A 62 -5.51 14.88 -1.59
N GLY A 63 -4.54 15.27 -0.77
CA GLY A 63 -3.42 16.10 -1.22
C GLY A 63 -2.60 15.42 -2.32
N PHE A 64 -2.35 14.10 -2.20
CA PHE A 64 -1.72 13.32 -3.27
C PHE A 64 -2.54 13.34 -4.56
N GLY A 65 -3.86 13.18 -4.47
CA GLY A 65 -4.77 13.22 -5.61
C GLY A 65 -4.73 14.56 -6.33
N PHE A 66 -4.84 15.66 -5.59
CA PHE A 66 -4.73 17.01 -6.15
C PHE A 66 -3.37 17.27 -6.80
N ALA A 67 -2.28 16.90 -6.14
CA ALA A 67 -0.94 17.05 -6.70
C ALA A 67 -0.76 16.22 -7.99
N SER A 68 -1.29 15.00 -8.03
CA SER A 68 -1.29 14.16 -9.24
C SER A 68 -2.09 14.77 -10.37
N PHE A 69 -3.25 15.36 -10.07
CA PHE A 69 -4.10 16.04 -11.05
C PHE A 69 -3.41 17.29 -11.61
N MET A 70 -2.84 18.14 -10.75
CA MET A 70 -2.15 19.37 -11.16
C MET A 70 -0.87 19.09 -11.94
N ASN A 71 -0.15 18.02 -11.61
CA ASN A 71 1.12 17.64 -12.25
C ASN A 71 0.95 16.54 -13.30
N ALA A 72 -0.26 16.37 -13.86
CA ALA A 72 -0.59 15.32 -14.80
C ALA A 72 0.22 15.39 -16.10
N GLY A 73 1.11 14.42 -16.31
CA GLY A 73 1.92 14.28 -17.52
C GLY A 73 1.21 13.54 -18.68
N ILE A 74 0.12 12.83 -18.41
CA ILE A 74 -0.65 12.05 -19.39
C ILE A 74 -2.15 12.35 -19.27
N PRO A 75 -2.93 12.20 -20.36
CA PRO A 75 -4.34 12.62 -20.41
C PRO A 75 -5.23 12.00 -19.34
N MET A 76 -5.03 10.72 -19.00
CA MET A 76 -5.88 10.05 -18.02
C MET A 76 -5.81 10.65 -16.60
N PHE A 77 -4.68 11.24 -16.22
CA PHE A 77 -4.55 11.91 -14.90
C PHE A 77 -5.05 13.36 -14.91
N LYS A 78 -5.45 13.90 -16.06
CA LYS A 78 -6.22 15.15 -16.16
C LYS A 78 -7.71 14.95 -15.86
N ASP A 79 -8.15 13.71 -15.67
CA ASP A 79 -9.49 13.39 -15.18
C ASP A 79 -9.47 13.31 -13.65
N PRO A 80 -10.25 14.16 -12.93
CA PRO A 80 -10.28 14.15 -11.47
C PRO A 80 -10.71 12.80 -10.89
N LEU A 81 -11.58 12.06 -11.59
CA LEU A 81 -12.02 10.74 -11.13
C LEU A 81 -10.88 9.71 -11.17
N VAL A 82 -9.98 9.80 -12.14
CA VAL A 82 -8.79 8.94 -12.22
C VAL A 82 -7.69 9.41 -11.27
N ALA A 83 -7.50 10.74 -11.17
CA ALA A 83 -6.40 11.31 -10.41
C ALA A 83 -6.69 11.46 -8.92
N ILE A 84 -7.91 11.82 -8.50
CA ILE A 84 -8.20 12.16 -7.10
C ILE A 84 -8.90 11.00 -6.38
N LEU A 85 -9.99 10.47 -6.96
CA LEU A 85 -10.85 9.51 -6.27
C LEU A 85 -10.09 8.28 -5.72
N PRO A 86 -9.22 7.60 -6.47
CA PRO A 86 -8.48 6.43 -5.95
C PRO A 86 -7.56 6.77 -4.78
N ARG A 87 -6.97 7.96 -4.81
CA ARG A 87 -5.99 8.40 -3.80
C ARG A 87 -6.62 8.62 -2.43
N LEU A 88 -7.89 9.01 -2.38
CA LEU A 88 -8.64 9.16 -1.12
C LEU A 88 -8.65 7.86 -0.31
N PHE A 89 -8.73 6.73 -0.99
CA PHE A 89 -8.91 5.43 -0.32
C PHE A 89 -7.60 4.76 0.12
N ILE A 90 -6.44 5.17 -0.39
CA ILE A 90 -5.14 4.52 -0.10
C ILE A 90 -4.88 4.42 1.41
N GLY A 91 -4.86 5.57 2.09
CA GLY A 91 -4.58 5.62 3.53
C GLY A 91 -5.75 5.14 4.38
N VAL A 92 -6.98 5.27 3.88
CA VAL A 92 -8.20 4.79 4.55
C VAL A 92 -8.21 3.27 4.60
N THR A 93 -7.98 2.59 3.48
CA THR A 93 -7.93 1.12 3.41
C THR A 93 -6.77 0.55 4.21
N ALA A 94 -5.58 1.16 4.11
CA ALA A 94 -4.43 0.78 4.93
C ALA A 94 -4.75 0.87 6.43
N ALA A 95 -5.40 1.97 6.86
CA ALA A 95 -5.82 2.16 8.25
C ALA A 95 -6.84 1.09 8.69
N TRP A 96 -7.87 0.83 7.89
CA TRP A 96 -8.90 -0.14 8.22
C TRP A 96 -8.35 -1.57 8.30
N ILE A 97 -7.52 -1.96 7.33
CA ILE A 97 -6.85 -3.28 7.36
C ILE A 97 -5.98 -3.40 8.61
N TYR A 98 -5.16 -2.39 8.90
CA TYR A 98 -4.32 -2.41 10.09
C TYR A 98 -5.16 -2.49 11.38
N MET A 99 -6.24 -1.70 11.49
CA MET A 99 -7.15 -1.73 12.63
C MET A 99 -7.88 -3.07 12.78
N GLY A 100 -8.32 -3.67 11.69
CA GLY A 100 -8.94 -5.00 11.67
C GLY A 100 -7.97 -6.10 12.13
N LEU A 101 -6.70 -5.99 11.73
CA LEU A 101 -5.66 -6.94 12.11
C LEU A 101 -5.10 -6.72 13.53
N ARG A 102 -5.46 -5.65 14.24
CA ARG A 102 -4.89 -5.34 15.58
C ARG A 102 -4.95 -6.50 16.55
N ARG A 103 -6.06 -7.23 16.56
CA ARG A 103 -6.29 -8.39 17.46
C ARG A 103 -5.85 -9.72 16.84
N ALA A 104 -5.48 -9.75 15.56
CA ALA A 104 -5.09 -10.97 14.88
C ALA A 104 -3.76 -11.50 15.43
N GLY A 105 -3.76 -12.75 15.83
CA GLY A 105 -2.53 -13.49 16.14
C GLY A 105 -1.92 -14.13 14.89
N ARG A 106 -0.71 -14.69 15.04
CA ARG A 106 -0.02 -15.37 13.94
C ARG A 106 -0.86 -16.45 13.25
N ARG A 107 -1.66 -17.21 14.00
CA ARG A 107 -2.54 -18.26 13.46
C ARG A 107 -3.57 -17.70 12.47
N VAL A 108 -4.17 -16.55 12.80
CA VAL A 108 -5.14 -15.87 11.93
C VAL A 108 -4.46 -15.37 10.65
N LEU A 109 -3.25 -14.79 10.77
CA LEU A 109 -2.49 -14.31 9.61
C LEU A 109 -2.07 -15.45 8.68
N LEU A 110 -1.67 -16.59 9.25
CA LEU A 110 -1.37 -17.79 8.47
C LEU A 110 -2.62 -18.38 7.79
N ALA A 111 -3.77 -18.39 8.47
CA ALA A 111 -5.04 -18.80 7.87
C ALA A 111 -5.43 -17.89 6.69
N LEU A 112 -5.25 -16.57 6.82
CA LEU A 112 -5.45 -15.63 5.71
C LEU A 112 -4.52 -15.92 4.54
N LEU A 113 -3.24 -16.24 4.80
CA LEU A 113 -2.30 -16.64 3.74
C LEU A 113 -2.79 -17.90 3.01
N VAL A 114 -3.27 -18.90 3.73
CA VAL A 114 -3.82 -20.14 3.13
C VAL A 114 -5.04 -19.84 2.25
N VAL A 115 -5.95 -18.98 2.72
CA VAL A 115 -7.13 -18.57 1.94
C VAL A 115 -6.71 -17.83 0.67
N LEU A 116 -5.78 -16.87 0.77
CA LEU A 116 -5.27 -16.13 -0.39
C LEU A 116 -4.57 -17.05 -1.39
N TYR A 117 -3.78 -18.01 -0.89
CA TYR A 117 -3.14 -19.01 -1.75
C TYR A 117 -4.17 -19.88 -2.47
N GLY A 118 -5.21 -20.34 -1.75
CA GLY A 118 -6.32 -21.08 -2.36
C GLY A 118 -7.04 -20.31 -3.46
N LEU A 119 -7.31 -19.01 -3.25
CA LEU A 119 -7.90 -18.14 -4.28
C LEU A 119 -6.95 -17.97 -5.49
N MET A 120 -5.64 -17.87 -5.25
CA MET A 120 -4.65 -17.81 -6.32
C MET A 120 -4.61 -19.10 -7.15
N LEU A 121 -4.77 -20.26 -6.52
CA LEU A 121 -4.86 -21.53 -7.23
C LEU A 121 -6.12 -21.62 -8.11
N VAL A 122 -7.26 -21.17 -7.61
CA VAL A 122 -8.51 -21.10 -8.41
C VAL A 122 -8.32 -20.17 -9.61
N PHE A 123 -7.74 -19.00 -9.41
CA PHE A 123 -7.44 -18.06 -10.50
C PHE A 123 -6.45 -18.66 -11.52
N SER A 124 -5.42 -19.35 -11.04
CA SER A 124 -4.45 -20.03 -11.90
C SER A 124 -5.08 -21.14 -12.74
N TRP A 125 -6.09 -21.83 -12.21
CA TRP A 125 -6.85 -22.83 -12.92
C TRP A 125 -7.68 -22.25 -14.07
N GLU A 126 -8.35 -21.11 -13.84
CA GLU A 126 -9.04 -20.38 -14.91
C GLU A 126 -8.07 -19.89 -16.00
N ALA A 127 -6.92 -19.36 -15.61
CA ALA A 127 -5.87 -18.96 -16.54
C ALA A 127 -5.31 -20.15 -17.35
N TYR A 128 -5.21 -21.34 -16.74
CA TYR A 128 -4.78 -22.57 -17.41
C TYR A 128 -5.73 -23.00 -18.54
N LYS A 129 -7.04 -22.77 -18.37
CA LYS A 129 -8.05 -23.05 -19.43
C LYS A 129 -7.85 -22.16 -20.65
N ILE A 130 -7.35 -20.93 -20.47
CA ILE A 130 -7.08 -19.96 -21.53
C ILE A 130 -5.75 -20.27 -22.22
N ALA A 131 -4.69 -20.45 -21.42
CA ALA A 131 -3.35 -20.78 -21.90
C ALA A 131 -2.62 -21.65 -20.85
N ARG A 132 -2.30 -22.90 -21.22
CA ARG A 132 -1.69 -23.89 -20.30
C ARG A 132 -0.41 -23.36 -19.62
N TRP A 133 0.48 -22.73 -20.38
CA TRP A 133 1.73 -22.19 -19.85
C TRP A 133 1.50 -21.07 -18.81
N LEU A 134 0.47 -20.24 -19.03
CA LEU A 134 0.13 -19.14 -18.11
C LEU A 134 -0.34 -19.68 -16.77
N GLY A 135 -1.24 -20.66 -16.78
CA GLY A 135 -1.70 -21.31 -15.55
C GLY A 135 -0.55 -21.96 -14.77
N LEU A 136 0.37 -22.68 -15.45
CA LEU A 136 1.53 -23.31 -14.81
C LEU A 136 2.48 -22.28 -14.19
N VAL A 137 2.76 -21.18 -14.87
CA VAL A 137 3.59 -20.08 -14.34
C VAL A 137 2.95 -19.46 -13.11
N LEU A 138 1.63 -19.22 -13.14
CA LEU A 138 0.90 -18.64 -12.00
C LEU A 138 0.87 -19.58 -10.78
N VAL A 139 0.69 -20.89 -10.99
CA VAL A 139 0.78 -21.88 -9.92
C VAL A 139 2.18 -21.90 -9.32
N ALA A 140 3.23 -21.94 -10.13
CA ALA A 140 4.61 -21.93 -9.64
C ALA A 140 4.93 -20.65 -8.86
N ALA A 141 4.59 -19.49 -9.43
CA ALA A 141 4.82 -18.20 -8.79
C ALA A 141 4.04 -18.02 -7.48
N SER A 142 2.77 -18.44 -7.43
CA SER A 142 1.95 -18.37 -6.22
C SER A 142 2.44 -19.33 -5.14
N THR A 143 2.91 -20.54 -5.51
CA THR A 143 3.46 -21.51 -4.57
C THR A 143 4.78 -21.03 -3.96
N ILE A 144 5.70 -20.54 -4.80
CA ILE A 144 6.97 -19.96 -4.34
C ILE A 144 6.71 -18.75 -3.44
N GLY A 145 5.81 -17.84 -3.87
CA GLY A 145 5.44 -16.65 -3.12
C GLY A 145 4.80 -16.98 -1.77
N ALA A 146 3.85 -17.92 -1.73
CA ALA A 146 3.21 -18.37 -0.48
C ALA A 146 4.22 -19.05 0.46
N GLY A 147 5.14 -19.87 -0.07
CA GLY A 147 6.21 -20.50 0.70
C GLY A 147 7.17 -19.47 1.30
N ALA A 148 7.59 -18.48 0.52
CA ALA A 148 8.45 -17.39 0.97
C ALA A 148 7.76 -16.52 2.05
N LEU A 149 6.48 -16.16 1.85
CA LEU A 149 5.68 -15.43 2.83
C LEU A 149 5.48 -16.23 4.12
N TYR A 150 5.18 -17.53 4.02
CA TYR A 150 5.05 -18.40 5.18
C TYR A 150 6.35 -18.45 5.99
N TRP A 151 7.50 -18.65 5.32
CA TRP A 151 8.81 -18.68 5.98
C TRP A 151 9.13 -17.36 6.66
N TRP A 152 8.89 -16.23 5.96
CA TRP A 152 9.07 -14.88 6.50
C TRP A 152 8.16 -14.62 7.71
N MET A 153 6.85 -14.95 7.59
CA MET A 153 5.88 -14.79 8.67
C MET A 153 6.19 -15.62 9.91
N ARG A 154 6.93 -16.73 9.78
CA ARG A 154 7.37 -17.52 10.94
C ARG A 154 8.54 -16.87 11.69
N ARG A 155 9.34 -16.08 11.03
CA ARG A 155 10.54 -15.44 11.58
C ARG A 155 10.27 -14.05 12.15
N GLU A 156 9.38 -13.30 11.50
CA GLU A 156 9.12 -11.92 11.87
C GLU A 156 8.13 -11.76 13.03
N GLU A 157 8.19 -10.59 13.68
CA GLU A 157 7.19 -10.20 14.66
C GLU A 157 5.82 -10.03 13.99
N VAL A 158 4.77 -10.45 14.70
CA VAL A 158 3.36 -10.34 14.22
C VAL A 158 3.00 -8.90 13.85
N GLU A 159 3.56 -7.92 14.53
CA GLU A 159 3.31 -6.50 14.25
C GLU A 159 3.90 -6.06 12.90
N ILE A 160 5.09 -6.53 12.55
CA ILE A 160 5.73 -6.28 11.24
C ILE A 160 4.86 -6.84 10.12
N ILE A 161 4.35 -8.05 10.30
CA ILE A 161 3.48 -8.71 9.32
C ILE A 161 2.20 -7.89 9.09
N LYS A 162 1.56 -7.39 10.17
CA LYS A 162 0.36 -6.55 10.06
C LYS A 162 0.62 -5.25 9.31
N LEU A 163 1.77 -4.60 9.58
CA LEU A 163 2.18 -3.38 8.89
C LEU A 163 2.39 -3.63 7.39
N ALA A 164 3.08 -4.71 7.04
CA ALA A 164 3.33 -5.08 5.65
C ALA A 164 2.02 -5.39 4.90
N ILE A 165 1.08 -6.14 5.51
CA ILE A 165 -0.23 -6.42 4.91
C ILE A 165 -1.02 -5.12 4.70
N ALA A 166 -1.08 -4.25 5.69
CA ALA A 166 -1.79 -2.98 5.57
C ALA A 166 -1.20 -2.08 4.47
N ALA A 167 0.15 -2.04 4.36
CA ALA A 167 0.83 -1.30 3.31
C ALA A 167 0.58 -1.90 1.92
N ALA A 168 0.63 -3.22 1.80
CA ALA A 168 0.35 -3.92 0.56
C ALA A 168 -1.08 -3.63 0.06
N VAL A 169 -2.07 -3.74 0.94
CA VAL A 169 -3.48 -3.45 0.58
C VAL A 169 -3.67 -1.97 0.22
N GLY A 170 -3.07 -1.04 0.98
CA GLY A 170 -3.12 0.38 0.66
C GLY A 170 -2.52 0.70 -0.73
N SER A 171 -1.37 0.11 -1.05
CA SER A 171 -0.73 0.25 -2.36
C SER A 171 -1.59 -0.35 -3.49
N LEU A 172 -2.09 -1.58 -3.30
CA LEU A 172 -2.99 -2.22 -4.26
C LEU A 172 -4.27 -1.44 -4.48
N THR A 173 -4.82 -0.80 -3.45
CA THR A 173 -5.99 0.06 -3.57
C THR A 173 -5.74 1.18 -4.59
N ASN A 174 -4.56 1.81 -4.55
CA ASN A 174 -4.19 2.80 -5.56
C ASN A 174 -4.22 2.21 -6.96
N THR A 175 -3.48 1.14 -7.19
CA THR A 175 -3.31 0.53 -8.52
C THR A 175 -4.64 0.04 -9.07
N VAL A 176 -5.40 -0.72 -8.27
CA VAL A 176 -6.68 -1.30 -8.70
C VAL A 176 -7.69 -0.20 -9.03
N LEU A 177 -7.88 0.79 -8.14
CA LEU A 177 -8.88 1.84 -8.37
C LEU A 177 -8.49 2.75 -9.53
N VAL A 178 -7.21 3.14 -9.68
CA VAL A 178 -6.76 3.94 -10.82
C VAL A 178 -7.02 3.22 -12.13
N LEU A 179 -6.61 1.98 -12.24
CA LEU A 179 -6.76 1.20 -13.47
C LEU A 179 -8.23 0.89 -13.75
N SER A 180 -9.03 0.55 -12.74
CA SER A 180 -10.47 0.32 -12.90
C SER A 180 -11.20 1.57 -13.41
N VAL A 181 -10.91 2.74 -12.81
CA VAL A 181 -11.53 4.00 -13.26
C VAL A 181 -11.00 4.39 -14.64
N ALA A 182 -9.71 4.20 -14.94
CA ALA A 182 -9.15 4.48 -16.27
C ALA A 182 -9.78 3.60 -17.37
N VAL A 183 -10.03 2.32 -17.10
CA VAL A 183 -10.74 1.43 -18.02
C VAL A 183 -12.19 1.86 -18.18
N TRP A 184 -12.90 2.14 -17.09
CA TRP A 184 -14.28 2.62 -17.12
C TRP A 184 -14.45 3.92 -17.89
N ARG A 185 -13.48 4.84 -17.78
CA ARG A 185 -13.45 6.12 -18.50
C ARG A 185 -12.95 5.99 -19.95
N GLY A 186 -12.56 4.78 -20.41
CA GLY A 186 -12.10 4.53 -21.77
C GLY A 186 -10.67 5.00 -22.08
N TYR A 187 -9.87 5.34 -21.06
CA TYR A 187 -8.46 5.72 -21.26
C TYR A 187 -7.57 4.51 -21.53
N LEU A 188 -7.93 3.34 -21.02
CA LEU A 188 -7.20 2.08 -21.19
C LEU A 188 -8.18 0.95 -21.52
N SER A 189 -7.75 -0.01 -22.32
CA SER A 189 -8.43 -1.30 -22.43
C SER A 189 -7.93 -2.26 -21.33
N ALA A 190 -8.69 -3.33 -21.06
CA ALA A 190 -8.41 -4.26 -19.96
C ALA A 190 -7.02 -4.92 -20.04
N GLY A 191 -6.54 -5.28 -21.25
CA GLY A 191 -5.24 -5.91 -21.44
C GLY A 191 -4.07 -5.01 -20.98
N PRO A 192 -3.89 -3.81 -21.56
CA PRO A 192 -2.92 -2.83 -21.09
C PRO A 192 -3.07 -2.47 -19.60
N ALA A 193 -4.29 -2.37 -19.07
CA ALA A 193 -4.51 -2.11 -17.65
C ALA A 193 -3.94 -3.25 -16.77
N LEU A 194 -4.18 -4.51 -17.11
CA LEU A 194 -3.60 -5.66 -16.41
C LEU A 194 -2.06 -5.65 -16.49
N MET A 195 -1.49 -5.34 -17.65
CA MET A 195 -0.03 -5.24 -17.81
C MET A 195 0.55 -4.17 -16.88
N VAL A 196 -0.07 -2.98 -16.81
CA VAL A 196 0.32 -1.91 -15.89
C VAL A 196 0.15 -2.38 -14.43
N GLY A 197 -0.96 -3.04 -14.10
CA GLY A 197 -1.22 -3.58 -12.77
C GLY A 197 -0.12 -4.51 -12.26
N VAL A 198 0.41 -5.36 -13.13
CA VAL A 198 1.51 -6.28 -12.77
C VAL A 198 2.84 -5.55 -12.73
N THR A 199 3.18 -4.78 -13.77
CA THR A 199 4.53 -4.16 -13.90
C THR A 199 4.78 -3.02 -12.92
N HIS A 200 3.73 -2.29 -12.52
CA HIS A 200 3.81 -1.21 -11.53
C HIS A 200 3.37 -1.68 -10.15
N GLY A 201 2.22 -2.38 -10.07
CA GLY A 201 1.61 -2.74 -8.80
C GLY A 201 2.50 -3.64 -7.93
N ILE A 202 3.16 -4.65 -8.50
CA ILE A 202 4.03 -5.55 -7.72
C ILE A 202 5.23 -4.81 -7.10
N PRO A 203 6.05 -4.05 -7.85
CA PRO A 203 7.13 -3.26 -7.27
C PRO A 203 6.63 -2.23 -6.25
N GLU A 204 5.54 -1.52 -6.54
CA GLU A 204 4.95 -0.53 -5.63
C GLU A 204 4.52 -1.16 -4.29
N VAL A 205 3.91 -2.33 -4.31
CA VAL A 205 3.53 -3.09 -3.11
C VAL A 205 4.74 -3.46 -2.26
N ILE A 206 5.80 -3.99 -2.90
CA ILE A 206 7.03 -4.41 -2.21
C ILE A 206 7.68 -3.20 -1.53
N VAL A 207 7.88 -2.11 -2.27
CA VAL A 207 8.50 -0.88 -1.73
C VAL A 207 7.63 -0.27 -0.63
N SER A 208 6.31 -0.22 -0.81
CA SER A 208 5.38 0.28 0.20
C SER A 208 5.43 -0.51 1.50
N ALA A 209 5.49 -1.85 1.40
CA ALA A 209 5.62 -2.71 2.58
C ALA A 209 6.95 -2.47 3.31
N ILE A 210 8.08 -2.45 2.59
CA ILE A 210 9.41 -2.22 3.17
C ILE A 210 9.47 -0.86 3.86
N VAL A 211 9.09 0.22 3.18
CA VAL A 211 9.19 1.58 3.71
C VAL A 211 8.23 1.78 4.90
N THR A 212 6.99 1.29 4.79
CA THR A 212 6.03 1.42 5.89
C THR A 212 6.48 0.66 7.13
N VAL A 213 6.98 -0.57 6.98
CA VAL A 213 7.53 -1.37 8.08
C VAL A 213 8.73 -0.66 8.71
N ALA A 214 9.67 -0.18 7.89
CA ALA A 214 10.86 0.52 8.40
C ALA A 214 10.48 1.77 9.19
N VAL A 215 9.64 2.63 8.64
CA VAL A 215 9.27 3.91 9.27
C VAL A 215 8.38 3.69 10.50
N VAL A 216 7.26 2.99 10.34
CA VAL A 216 6.28 2.81 11.42
C VAL A 216 6.84 1.90 12.51
N GLY A 217 7.55 0.84 12.14
CA GLY A 217 8.22 -0.08 13.08
C GLY A 217 9.22 0.65 13.96
N THR A 218 10.10 1.46 13.36
CA THR A 218 11.09 2.27 14.08
C THR A 218 10.44 3.29 15.02
N LEU A 219 9.46 4.05 14.55
CA LEU A 219 8.75 5.03 15.37
C LEU A 219 8.10 4.40 16.61
N ARG A 220 7.50 3.22 16.43
CA ARG A 220 6.89 2.48 17.56
C ARG A 220 7.91 1.90 18.51
N HIS A 221 9.04 1.41 18.01
CA HIS A 221 10.13 0.91 18.85
C HIS A 221 10.68 2.02 19.74
N ILE A 222 10.96 3.20 19.19
CA ILE A 222 11.42 4.38 19.95
C ILE A 222 10.38 4.79 20.98
N GLY A 223 9.09 4.83 20.62
CA GLY A 223 8.02 5.17 21.55
C GLY A 223 7.92 4.21 22.74
N ARG A 224 8.04 2.90 22.50
CA ARG A 224 8.06 1.88 23.56
C ARG A 224 9.27 2.01 24.48
N ARG A 225 10.46 2.29 23.93
CA ARG A 225 11.70 2.49 24.69
C ARG A 225 11.59 3.70 25.62
N ARG A 226 11.09 4.84 25.12
CA ARG A 226 10.87 6.05 25.93
C ARG A 226 9.89 5.80 27.08
N ALA A 227 8.77 5.13 26.82
CA ALA A 227 7.79 4.80 27.85
C ALA A 227 8.36 3.88 28.95
N ARG A 228 9.26 2.96 28.61
CA ARG A 228 9.94 2.10 29.59
C ARG A 228 10.95 2.88 30.46
N LEU A 229 11.67 3.84 29.89
CA LEU A 229 12.62 4.67 30.62
C LEU A 229 11.90 5.61 31.59
N SER A 230 10.86 6.32 31.14
CA SER A 230 10.08 7.21 32.01
C SER A 230 9.32 6.48 33.12
N GLY A 231 8.95 5.22 32.93
CA GLY A 231 8.35 4.37 33.95
C GLY A 231 9.33 3.86 35.02
N LYS A 232 10.64 3.79 34.70
CA LYS A 232 11.69 3.47 35.65
C LYS A 232 12.06 4.67 36.54
N GLU A 233 12.11 5.88 35.98
CA GLU A 233 12.38 7.13 36.74
C GLU A 233 11.29 7.47 37.75
N ARG A 234 10.02 7.02 37.52
CA ARG A 234 8.94 7.22 38.50
C ARG A 234 8.91 6.21 39.65
N LYS A 235 9.71 5.16 39.59
CA LYS A 235 9.77 4.10 40.63
C LYS A 235 11.07 4.09 41.44
N GLY A 236 12.01 4.96 41.17
CA GLY A 236 13.20 5.24 41.93
C GLY A 236 13.07 6.58 42.65
#